data_2e5673667e9eae1c303c3926c8f520cd
#
_entry.id   2e5673667e9eae1c303c3926c8f520cd
#
_cell.length_a   1.000
_cell.length_b   1.000
_cell.length_c   1.000
_cell.angle_alpha   90.00
_cell.angle_beta   90.00
_cell.angle_gamma   90.00
#
_symmetry.space_group_name_H-M   'P 1'
#
loop_
_entity.id
_entity.type
_entity.pdbx_description
1 polymer ?
#
loop_
_entity_poly.entity_id
_entity_poly.type
_entity_poly.pdbx_seq_one_letter_code
_entity_poly.pdbx_strand_id
1 'polypeptide(L)'
;MPDKMSQEKISLLRAYGAEVVICPTAVPPESPESYYRVADRLAEEIPGAFQPNQYFNPENPAAHYETTGPEIWRQTDGAVDVLVAGVGTGG
;
A
#
# COMPACT_ATOMS: atom_id res chain seq x y z
N MET A 1 0.32 -6.75 -8.96
CA MET A 1 1.47 -6.58 -8.03
C MET A 1 2.78 -6.77 -8.79
N PRO A 2 3.92 -6.22 -8.33
CA PRO A 2 5.20 -6.38 -9.02
C PRO A 2 5.69 -7.84 -9.05
N ASP A 3 6.37 -8.22 -10.13
CA ASP A 3 6.91 -9.58 -10.35
C ASP A 3 8.02 -9.98 -9.36
N LYS A 4 8.66 -9.00 -8.71
CA LYS A 4 9.67 -9.23 -7.64
C LYS A 4 9.09 -9.69 -6.30
N MET A 5 7.77 -9.71 -6.15
CA MET A 5 7.14 -10.16 -4.91
C MET A 5 7.24 -11.67 -4.73
N SER A 6 7.28 -12.11 -3.46
CA SER A 6 7.44 -13.53 -3.15
C SER A 6 6.23 -14.36 -3.63
N GLN A 7 6.51 -15.59 -4.04
CA GLN A 7 5.46 -16.51 -4.50
C GLN A 7 4.45 -16.83 -3.40
N GLU A 8 4.87 -16.82 -2.14
CA GLU A 8 4.01 -17.03 -0.98
C GLU A 8 2.92 -15.95 -0.87
N LYS A 9 3.28 -14.68 -1.10
CA LYS A 9 2.30 -13.57 -1.09
C LYS A 9 1.29 -13.70 -2.22
N ILE A 10 1.75 -14.09 -3.41
CA ILE A 10 0.87 -14.33 -4.57
C ILE A 10 -0.09 -15.49 -4.27
N SER A 11 0.43 -16.59 -3.74
CA SER A 11 -0.36 -17.77 -3.39
C SER A 11 -1.38 -17.47 -2.29
N LEU A 12 -1.01 -16.69 -1.29
CA LEU A 12 -1.92 -16.30 -0.20
C LEU A 12 -3.09 -15.46 -0.72
N LEU A 13 -2.83 -14.47 -1.57
CA LEU A 13 -3.89 -13.66 -2.17
C LEU A 13 -4.85 -14.50 -3.01
N ARG A 14 -4.31 -15.43 -3.81
CA ARG A 14 -5.13 -16.37 -4.59
C ARG A 14 -5.95 -17.31 -3.71
N ALA A 15 -5.39 -17.76 -2.59
CA ALA A 15 -6.11 -18.59 -1.62
C ALA A 15 -7.30 -17.88 -0.99
N TYR A 16 -7.22 -16.54 -0.85
CA TYR A 16 -8.34 -15.70 -0.42
C TYR A 16 -9.34 -15.39 -1.56
N GLY A 17 -9.13 -15.93 -2.74
CA GLY A 17 -10.02 -15.73 -3.89
C GLY A 17 -9.73 -14.47 -4.73
N ALA A 18 -8.61 -13.78 -4.47
CA ALA A 18 -8.25 -12.63 -5.27
C ALA A 18 -7.66 -13.04 -6.64
N GLU A 19 -8.06 -12.33 -7.69
CA GLU A 19 -7.35 -12.35 -8.95
C GLU A 19 -6.06 -11.53 -8.82
N VAL A 20 -4.92 -12.13 -9.14
CA VAL A 20 -3.62 -11.48 -8.99
C VAL A 20 -3.01 -11.18 -10.34
N VAL A 21 -2.95 -9.90 -10.69
CA VAL A 21 -2.29 -9.40 -11.89
C VAL A 21 -0.83 -9.09 -11.57
N ILE A 22 0.08 -9.76 -12.27
CA ILE A 22 1.53 -9.57 -12.11
C ILE A 22 2.01 -8.59 -13.16
N CYS A 23 2.75 -7.56 -12.71
CA CYS A 23 3.28 -6.50 -13.55
C CYS A 23 4.81 -6.47 -13.46
N PRO A 24 5.51 -6.08 -14.53
CA PRO A 24 6.97 -5.97 -14.51
C PRO A 24 7.44 -4.90 -13.53
N THR A 25 8.54 -5.19 -12.82
CA THR A 25 9.21 -4.20 -11.94
C THR A 25 10.17 -3.31 -12.71
N ALA A 26 10.78 -3.83 -13.78
CA ALA A 26 11.83 -3.15 -14.55
C ALA A 26 11.29 -2.16 -15.60
N VAL A 27 10.23 -1.42 -15.24
CA VAL A 27 9.63 -0.37 -16.09
C VAL A 27 9.44 0.92 -15.29
N PRO A 28 9.51 2.10 -15.95
CA PRO A 28 9.21 3.37 -15.29
C PRO A 28 7.79 3.40 -14.72
N PRO A 29 7.53 4.13 -13.62
CA PRO A 29 6.19 4.25 -13.03
C PRO A 29 5.12 4.74 -14.00
N GLU A 30 5.51 5.54 -15.00
CA GLU A 30 4.63 6.11 -16.03
C GLU A 30 4.28 5.12 -17.14
N SER A 31 5.02 4.01 -17.24
CA SER A 31 4.75 2.97 -18.23
C SER A 31 3.35 2.39 -18.05
N PRO A 32 2.60 2.16 -19.15
CA PRO A 32 1.28 1.51 -19.08
C PRO A 32 1.34 0.08 -18.53
N GLU A 33 2.52 -0.55 -18.51
CA GLU A 33 2.73 -1.88 -17.93
C GLU A 33 3.07 -1.84 -16.44
N SER A 34 3.37 -0.66 -15.88
CA SER A 34 3.65 -0.51 -14.45
C SER A 34 2.44 -0.92 -13.62
N TYR A 35 2.67 -1.49 -12.45
CA TYR A 35 1.58 -1.90 -11.57
C TYR A 35 0.72 -0.71 -11.12
N TYR A 36 1.24 0.51 -11.12
CA TYR A 36 0.48 1.74 -10.87
C TYR A 36 -0.57 1.96 -11.97
N ARG A 37 -0.12 1.99 -13.23
CA ARG A 37 -1.01 2.26 -14.38
C ARG A 37 -1.97 1.12 -14.67
N VAL A 38 -1.53 -0.12 -14.41
CA VAL A 38 -2.43 -1.28 -14.49
C VAL A 38 -3.52 -1.19 -13.42
N ALA A 39 -3.19 -0.77 -12.19
CA ALA A 39 -4.20 -0.58 -11.14
C ALA A 39 -5.19 0.53 -11.48
N ASP A 40 -4.71 1.67 -11.98
CA ASP A 40 -5.56 2.78 -12.43
C ASP A 40 -6.54 2.31 -13.52
N ARG A 41 -6.03 1.65 -14.55
CA ARG A 41 -6.85 1.11 -15.65
C ARG A 41 -7.90 0.11 -15.16
N LEU A 42 -7.53 -0.84 -14.30
CA LEU A 42 -8.49 -1.82 -13.76
C LEU A 42 -9.57 -1.15 -12.92
N ALA A 43 -9.24 -0.09 -12.18
CA ALA A 43 -10.22 0.66 -11.42
C ALA A 43 -11.22 1.40 -12.32
N GLU A 44 -10.80 1.81 -13.52
CA GLU A 44 -11.67 2.45 -14.51
C GLU A 44 -12.52 1.43 -15.29
N GLU A 45 -11.93 0.28 -15.66
CA GLU A 45 -12.57 -0.74 -16.49
C GLU A 45 -13.59 -1.60 -15.74
N ILE A 46 -13.40 -1.82 -14.43
CA ILE A 46 -14.27 -2.69 -13.63
C ILE A 46 -15.37 -1.84 -12.96
N PRO A 47 -16.64 -2.03 -13.32
CA PRO A 47 -17.73 -1.27 -12.71
C PRO A 47 -17.79 -1.46 -11.19
N GLY A 48 -17.82 -0.35 -10.46
CA GLY A 48 -17.88 -0.37 -9.00
C GLY A 48 -16.53 -0.70 -8.32
N ALA A 49 -15.43 -0.78 -9.07
CA ALA A 49 -14.11 -0.96 -8.48
C ALA A 49 -13.73 0.24 -7.60
N PHE A 50 -13.05 -0.05 -6.52
CA PHE A 50 -12.47 0.94 -5.62
C PHE A 50 -10.97 0.67 -5.44
N GLN A 51 -10.15 1.69 -5.68
CA GLN A 51 -8.71 1.64 -5.47
C GLN A 51 -8.36 2.40 -4.18
N PRO A 52 -7.91 1.73 -3.10
CA PRO A 52 -7.50 2.40 -1.86
C PRO A 52 -6.34 3.38 -2.05
N ASN A 53 -5.50 3.17 -3.04
CA ASN A 53 -4.40 4.04 -3.45
C ASN A 53 -3.50 4.50 -2.30
N GLN A 54 -2.94 3.55 -1.57
CA GLN A 54 -2.16 3.78 -0.35
C GLN A 54 -1.04 4.83 -0.51
N TYR A 55 -0.46 4.99 -1.70
CA TYR A 55 0.63 5.93 -1.94
C TYR A 55 0.19 7.40 -1.91
N PHE A 56 -1.05 7.69 -2.29
CA PHE A 56 -1.54 9.06 -2.43
C PHE A 56 -2.78 9.35 -1.59
N ASN A 57 -3.38 8.34 -0.99
CA ASN A 57 -4.56 8.51 -0.15
C ASN A 57 -4.19 9.17 1.18
N PRO A 58 -4.73 10.37 1.49
CA PRO A 58 -4.44 11.07 2.74
C PRO A 58 -4.90 10.32 4.00
N GLU A 59 -5.82 9.37 3.86
CA GLU A 59 -6.25 8.51 4.96
C GLU A 59 -5.12 7.61 5.49
N ASN A 60 -4.10 7.33 4.67
CA ASN A 60 -2.94 6.58 5.11
C ASN A 60 -2.19 7.28 6.27
N PRO A 61 -1.67 8.51 6.13
CA PRO A 61 -1.08 9.22 7.26
C PRO A 61 -2.11 9.63 8.32
N ALA A 62 -3.35 9.95 7.94
CA ALA A 62 -4.40 10.32 8.89
C ALA A 62 -4.68 9.20 9.89
N ALA A 63 -4.77 7.96 9.43
CA ALA A 63 -4.97 6.80 10.31
C ALA A 63 -3.89 6.68 11.38
N HIS A 64 -2.62 6.93 11.03
CA HIS A 64 -1.51 6.91 11.99
C HIS A 64 -1.51 8.12 12.92
N TYR A 65 -1.90 9.27 12.42
CA TYR A 65 -2.05 10.48 13.23
C TYR A 65 -3.14 10.30 14.31
N GLU A 66 -4.24 9.66 13.96
CA GLU A 66 -5.39 9.47 14.86
C GLU A 66 -5.24 8.26 15.79
N THR A 67 -4.45 7.26 15.42
CA THR A 67 -4.32 6.01 16.19
C THR A 67 -2.92 5.74 16.67
N THR A 68 -1.97 5.44 15.80
CA THR A 68 -0.61 5.01 16.14
C THR A 68 0.14 6.05 16.98
N GLY A 69 0.07 7.31 16.59
CA GLY A 69 0.71 8.42 17.30
C GLY A 69 0.22 8.55 18.75
N PRO A 70 -1.10 8.72 18.96
CA PRO A 70 -1.68 8.76 20.30
C PRO A 70 -1.42 7.48 21.12
N GLU A 71 -1.38 6.32 20.49
CA GLU A 71 -1.09 5.06 21.15
C GLU A 71 0.35 5.03 21.67
N ILE A 72 1.33 5.38 20.84
CA ILE A 72 2.74 5.48 21.25
C ILE A 72 2.89 6.48 22.41
N TRP A 73 2.30 7.66 22.27
CA TRP A 73 2.35 8.71 23.30
C TRP A 73 1.80 8.21 24.63
N ARG A 74 0.66 7.55 24.62
CA ARG A 74 0.02 6.99 25.84
C ARG A 74 0.83 5.86 26.44
N GLN A 75 1.37 4.93 25.62
CA GLN A 75 2.13 3.79 26.09
C GLN A 75 3.50 4.17 26.67
N THR A 76 4.02 5.32 26.30
CA THR A 76 5.29 5.84 26.82
C THR A 76 5.11 6.92 27.89
N ASP A 77 3.89 7.18 28.35
CA ASP A 77 3.56 8.30 29.26
C ASP A 77 4.10 9.65 28.75
N GLY A 78 4.13 9.85 27.44
CA GLY A 78 4.68 11.04 26.81
C GLY A 78 6.21 11.15 26.82
N ALA A 79 6.94 10.15 27.28
CA ALA A 79 8.40 10.14 27.37
C ALA A 79 9.05 9.71 26.05
N VAL A 80 8.78 10.44 24.96
CA VAL A 80 9.36 10.20 23.63
C VAL A 80 10.18 11.40 23.21
N ASP A 81 11.50 11.25 23.16
CA ASP A 81 12.42 12.28 22.67
C ASP A 81 12.80 12.07 21.19
N VAL A 82 12.81 10.80 20.74
CA VAL A 82 13.24 10.44 19.38
C VAL A 82 12.35 9.30 18.86
N LEU A 83 11.85 9.46 17.63
CA LEU A 83 11.19 8.42 16.85
C LEU A 83 12.07 8.01 15.67
N VAL A 84 12.36 6.71 15.53
CA VAL A 84 13.04 6.16 14.37
C VAL A 84 12.10 5.18 13.67
N ALA A 85 11.79 5.44 12.42
CA ALA A 85 10.86 4.61 11.65
C ALA A 85 11.33 4.45 10.20
N GLY A 86 10.99 3.31 9.60
CA GLY A 86 11.16 3.11 8.17
C GLY A 86 10.07 3.84 7.39
N VAL A 87 10.41 4.37 6.22
CA VAL A 87 9.46 5.00 5.31
C VAL A 87 9.14 4.06 4.15
N GLY A 88 7.85 3.79 3.94
CA GLY A 88 7.34 3.04 2.80
C GLY A 88 6.40 3.92 1.98
N THR A 89 5.12 3.93 2.32
CA THR A 89 4.08 4.71 1.62
C THR A 89 3.79 6.07 2.28
N GLY A 90 4.49 6.41 3.35
CA GLY A 90 4.40 7.71 4.01
C GLY A 90 3.33 7.82 5.11
N GLY A 91 2.81 6.66 5.54
CA GLY A 91 1.84 6.56 6.64
C GLY A 91 2.39 6.91 8.02
#